data_05775737e368e520b3b53b5d92c04505
#
_entry.id   05775737e368e520b3b53b5d92c04505
#
_cell.length_a   1.000
_cell.length_b   1.000
_cell.length_c   1.000
_cell.angle_alpha   90.00
_cell.angle_beta   90.00
_cell.angle_gamma   90.00
#
_symmetry.space_group_name_H-M   'P 1'
#
loop_
_entity.id
_entity.type
_entity.pdbx_description
1 polymer ?
#
loop_
_entity_poly.entity_id
_entity_poly.type
_entity_poly.pdbx_seq_one_letter_code
_entity_poly.pdbx_strand_id
1 'polypeptide(L)'
;EEVRRITGFFVGRGPVVQIKDTIGRIESKEALFRRPLYDGPLVVVTDKSSASASEILAGALQDYNRAVIVGDSSTFGKGTVQQPMEIGRYFRFFEDNSRAGYLKVTIQKFYRVSGSSTQKLGVQPDIVLPSLTDALEIGEAYLKHPLDHDLIRKAPDLRPLDQKGLFLPVLRERNEDRVKAVKDFQYIVEDVDRTKSRIKGNAVSLNRGKRETELAESEKRRKTRNAE
;
A
#
# COMPACT_ATOMS: atom_id res chain seq x y z
N GLU A 1 -1.92 -9.55 14.89
CA GLU A 1 -1.34 -9.22 16.22
C GLU A 1 -0.04 -8.46 16.06
N GLU A 2 0.89 -8.92 15.21
CA GLU A 2 2.21 -8.29 15.04
C GLU A 2 2.13 -6.80 14.65
N VAL A 3 1.22 -6.41 13.78
CA VAL A 3 1.06 -4.98 13.40
C VAL A 3 0.72 -4.11 14.62
N ARG A 4 -0.06 -4.60 15.57
CA ARG A 4 -0.40 -3.88 16.81
C ARG A 4 0.83 -3.73 17.72
N ARG A 5 1.71 -4.73 17.75
CA ARG A 5 2.98 -4.68 18.48
C ARG A 5 3.93 -3.67 17.85
N ILE A 6 4.15 -3.78 16.54
CA ILE A 6 5.07 -2.89 15.81
C ILE A 6 4.59 -1.43 15.90
N THR A 7 3.30 -1.17 15.69
CA THR A 7 2.74 0.19 15.87
C THR A 7 3.00 0.69 17.30
N GLY A 8 2.80 -0.17 18.29
CA GLY A 8 3.03 0.16 19.71
C GLY A 8 4.47 0.55 20.05
N PHE A 9 5.48 0.07 19.30
CA PHE A 9 6.87 0.51 19.47
C PHE A 9 7.06 2.01 19.21
N PHE A 10 6.23 2.60 18.38
CA PHE A 10 6.36 3.99 17.94
C PHE A 10 5.29 4.91 18.50
N VAL A 11 4.10 4.39 18.78
CA VAL A 11 2.94 5.16 19.24
C VAL A 11 2.71 4.99 20.75
N GLY A 12 3.08 3.82 21.29
CA GLY A 12 2.73 3.43 22.64
C GLY A 12 1.27 2.99 22.73
N ARG A 13 0.48 3.65 23.58
CA ARG A 13 -0.93 3.32 23.79
C ARG A 13 -1.86 4.03 22.78
N GLY A 14 -2.90 3.35 22.36
CA GLY A 14 -3.98 3.90 21.55
C GLY A 14 -4.45 2.96 20.44
N PRO A 15 -5.52 3.31 19.73
CA PRO A 15 -6.06 2.49 18.66
C PRO A 15 -5.08 2.39 17.48
N VAL A 16 -5.02 1.21 16.86
CA VAL A 16 -4.18 0.93 15.69
C VAL A 16 -5.01 0.74 14.44
N VAL A 17 -6.15 0.10 14.59
CA VAL A 17 -7.07 -0.21 13.49
C VAL A 17 -8.48 -0.38 14.05
N GLN A 18 -9.46 -0.02 13.26
CA GLN A 18 -10.87 -0.30 13.54
C GLN A 18 -11.36 -1.42 12.61
N ILE A 19 -12.14 -2.35 13.12
CA ILE A 19 -12.66 -3.50 12.38
C ILE A 19 -14.19 -3.44 12.45
N LYS A 20 -14.84 -3.52 11.28
CA LYS A 20 -16.31 -3.58 11.16
C LYS A 20 -16.71 -4.97 10.67
N ASP A 21 -17.58 -5.63 11.42
CA ASP A 21 -18.13 -6.93 11.05
C ASP A 21 -19.34 -6.82 10.10
N THR A 22 -19.88 -7.97 9.69
CA THR A 22 -21.02 -8.08 8.76
C THR A 22 -22.33 -7.53 9.31
N ILE A 23 -22.46 -7.41 10.64
CA ILE A 23 -23.65 -6.84 11.30
C ILE A 23 -23.47 -5.35 11.66
N GLY A 24 -22.35 -4.75 11.23
CA GLY A 24 -22.08 -3.32 11.40
C GLY A 24 -21.43 -2.94 12.74
N ARG A 25 -21.05 -3.90 13.58
CA ARG A 25 -20.35 -3.63 14.84
C ARG A 25 -18.93 -3.20 14.55
N ILE A 26 -18.47 -2.12 15.19
CA ILE A 26 -17.14 -1.58 15.07
C ILE A 26 -16.36 -1.84 16.36
N GLU A 27 -15.17 -2.43 16.22
CA GLU A 27 -14.25 -2.69 17.31
C GLU A 27 -12.90 -2.04 17.00
N SER A 28 -12.34 -1.27 17.92
CA SER A 28 -10.98 -0.75 17.84
C SER A 28 -9.99 -1.74 18.45
N LYS A 29 -8.92 -2.02 17.73
CA LYS A 29 -7.81 -2.83 18.24
C LYS A 29 -6.68 -1.91 18.66
N GLU A 30 -6.29 -2.01 19.92
CA GLU A 30 -5.29 -1.17 20.57
C GLU A 30 -3.86 -1.69 20.35
N ALA A 31 -2.87 -0.79 20.42
CA ALA A 31 -1.47 -1.12 20.54
C ALA A 31 -1.17 -1.91 21.82
N LEU A 32 -0.14 -2.75 21.78
CA LEU A 32 0.19 -3.66 22.87
C LEU A 32 1.20 -3.07 23.89
N PHE A 33 1.69 -1.86 23.68
CA PHE A 33 2.66 -1.18 24.55
C PHE A 33 2.02 0.02 25.23
N ARG A 34 2.46 0.29 26.46
CA ARG A 34 2.00 1.46 27.22
C ARG A 34 2.74 2.74 26.84
N ARG A 35 3.99 2.63 26.41
CA ARG A 35 4.87 3.74 26.00
C ARG A 35 5.62 3.37 24.73
N PRO A 36 5.95 4.36 23.86
CA PRO A 36 6.81 4.10 22.75
C PRO A 36 8.18 3.59 23.19
N LEU A 37 8.78 2.71 22.41
CA LEU A 37 10.17 2.28 22.57
C LEU A 37 11.14 3.20 21.81
N TYR A 38 10.64 3.92 20.80
CA TYR A 38 11.39 4.85 19.99
C TYR A 38 10.52 6.07 19.67
N ASP A 39 11.04 7.26 19.96
CA ASP A 39 10.37 8.55 19.77
C ASP A 39 11.10 9.50 18.80
N GLY A 40 12.26 9.07 18.27
CA GLY A 40 13.04 9.81 17.30
C GLY A 40 12.37 9.92 15.91
N PRO A 41 13.01 10.57 14.94
CA PRO A 41 12.50 10.69 13.57
C PRO A 41 12.22 9.34 12.94
N LEU A 42 11.09 9.21 12.24
CA LEU A 42 10.65 7.96 11.61
C LEU A 42 10.15 8.21 10.19
N VAL A 43 10.69 7.45 9.27
CA VAL A 43 10.22 7.37 7.87
C VAL A 43 9.80 5.95 7.59
N VAL A 44 8.64 5.79 6.95
CA VAL A 44 8.14 4.50 6.48
C VAL A 44 8.06 4.53 4.97
N VAL A 45 8.75 3.60 4.32
CA VAL A 45 8.74 3.46 2.87
C VAL A 45 7.68 2.44 2.47
N THR A 46 6.83 2.81 1.53
CA THR A 46 5.74 1.97 1.01
C THR A 46 5.75 1.92 -0.51
N ASP A 47 5.19 0.88 -1.07
CA ASP A 47 4.99 0.69 -2.50
C ASP A 47 3.58 0.15 -2.80
N LYS A 48 3.26 -0.02 -4.08
CA LYS A 48 1.96 -0.61 -4.50
C LYS A 48 1.76 -2.07 -4.11
N SER A 49 2.81 -2.78 -3.69
CA SER A 49 2.73 -4.15 -3.17
C SER A 49 2.47 -4.18 -1.67
N SER A 50 2.67 -3.07 -0.98
CA SER A 50 2.38 -2.92 0.45
C SER A 50 0.88 -3.04 0.70
N ALA A 51 0.45 -4.14 1.32
CA ALA A 51 -0.96 -4.48 1.45
C ALA A 51 -1.36 -4.87 2.89
N SER A 52 -2.66 -4.73 3.23
CA SER A 52 -3.26 -5.30 4.45
C SER A 52 -2.57 -4.82 5.74
N ALA A 53 -1.83 -5.69 6.43
CA ALA A 53 -1.14 -5.36 7.68
C ALA A 53 -0.12 -4.22 7.52
N SER A 54 0.57 -4.14 6.39
CA SER A 54 1.49 -3.04 6.06
C SER A 54 0.73 -1.71 5.92
N GLU A 55 -0.48 -1.74 5.35
CA GLU A 55 -1.33 -0.56 5.24
C GLU A 55 -1.90 -0.12 6.59
N ILE A 56 -2.21 -1.07 7.47
CA ILE A 56 -2.62 -0.77 8.85
C ILE A 56 -1.48 -0.06 9.58
N LEU A 57 -0.25 -0.57 9.47
CA LEU A 57 0.93 0.04 10.09
C LEU A 57 1.19 1.46 9.56
N ALA A 58 1.33 1.60 8.25
CA ALA A 58 1.61 2.87 7.62
C ALA A 58 0.51 3.89 7.89
N GLY A 59 -0.76 3.48 7.73
CA GLY A 59 -1.93 4.32 7.99
C GLY A 59 -2.03 4.77 9.45
N ALA A 60 -1.78 3.88 10.42
CA ALA A 60 -1.79 4.24 11.82
C ALA A 60 -0.67 5.25 12.14
N LEU A 61 0.57 5.00 11.71
CA LEU A 61 1.70 5.91 11.95
C LEU A 61 1.48 7.27 11.31
N GLN A 62 0.85 7.33 10.13
CA GLN A 62 0.47 8.57 9.47
C GLN A 62 -0.63 9.31 10.26
N ASP A 63 -1.70 8.62 10.65
CA ASP A 63 -2.83 9.21 11.40
C ASP A 63 -2.42 9.75 12.78
N TYR A 64 -1.38 9.17 13.38
CA TYR A 64 -0.77 9.68 14.60
C TYR A 64 0.23 10.83 14.37
N ASN A 65 0.51 11.23 13.13
CA ASN A 65 1.61 12.13 12.81
C ASN A 65 2.96 11.65 13.37
N ARG A 66 3.14 10.33 13.44
CA ARG A 66 4.32 9.72 14.06
C ARG A 66 5.44 9.46 13.07
N ALA A 67 5.11 9.28 11.80
CA ALA A 67 6.06 9.00 10.74
C ALA A 67 5.71 9.78 9.49
N VAL A 68 6.73 10.05 8.68
CA VAL A 68 6.58 10.48 7.29
C VAL A 68 6.46 9.23 6.41
N ILE A 69 5.38 9.11 5.67
CA ILE A 69 5.17 8.01 4.72
C ILE A 69 5.70 8.45 3.36
N VAL A 70 6.58 7.65 2.78
CA VAL A 70 7.27 7.93 1.51
C VAL A 70 7.11 6.74 0.58
N GLY A 71 6.89 6.95 -0.70
CA GLY A 71 6.85 5.83 -1.64
C GLY A 71 6.07 6.08 -2.92
N ASP A 72 5.47 5.02 -3.47
CA ASP A 72 4.63 5.05 -4.66
C ASP A 72 3.39 5.91 -4.44
N SER A 73 2.66 6.23 -5.49
CA SER A 73 1.45 7.08 -5.39
C SER A 73 0.39 6.57 -4.40
N SER A 74 0.37 5.28 -4.10
CA SER A 74 -0.47 4.64 -3.08
C SER A 74 0.07 3.27 -2.71
N THR A 75 -0.41 2.69 -1.61
CA THR A 75 -0.27 1.26 -1.32
C THR A 75 -1.33 0.45 -2.08
N PHE A 76 -1.40 -0.86 -1.88
CA PHE A 76 -2.26 -1.79 -2.63
C PHE A 76 -3.75 -1.48 -2.54
N GLY A 77 -4.24 -1.03 -1.38
CA GLY A 77 -5.65 -0.71 -1.17
C GLY A 77 -6.51 -1.86 -0.67
N LYS A 78 -5.95 -2.83 0.05
CA LYS A 78 -6.73 -3.92 0.63
C LYS A 78 -7.28 -3.52 1.99
N GLY A 79 -8.60 -3.31 2.08
CA GLY A 79 -9.32 -2.95 3.30
C GLY A 79 -10.20 -4.06 3.87
N THR A 80 -9.97 -5.33 3.47
CA THR A 80 -10.81 -6.46 3.85
C THR A 80 -10.06 -7.54 4.63
N VAL A 81 -10.77 -8.20 5.54
CA VAL A 81 -10.31 -9.40 6.23
C VAL A 81 -10.98 -10.61 5.58
N GLN A 82 -10.18 -11.54 5.11
CA GLN A 82 -10.61 -12.76 4.44
C GLN A 82 -10.25 -13.98 5.26
N GLN A 83 -11.14 -14.96 5.30
CA GLN A 83 -10.94 -16.23 5.98
C GLN A 83 -11.16 -17.37 5.00
N PRO A 84 -10.22 -18.34 4.89
CA PRO A 84 -10.47 -19.59 4.20
C PRO A 84 -11.41 -20.45 5.04
N MET A 85 -12.51 -20.90 4.43
CA MET A 85 -13.48 -21.81 5.01
C MET A 85 -13.40 -23.14 4.28
N GLU A 86 -13.18 -24.21 5.02
CA GLU A 86 -13.15 -25.57 4.48
C GLU A 86 -14.56 -26.01 4.09
N ILE A 87 -14.81 -26.24 2.79
CA ILE A 87 -16.14 -26.55 2.26
C ILE A 87 -16.66 -27.87 2.83
N GLY A 88 -15.79 -28.88 2.97
CA GLY A 88 -16.15 -30.19 3.48
C GLY A 88 -16.75 -30.21 4.89
N ARG A 89 -16.49 -29.17 5.71
CA ARG A 89 -17.14 -29.05 7.04
C ARG A 89 -18.61 -28.72 6.98
N TYR A 90 -19.07 -28.11 5.89
CA TYR A 90 -20.45 -27.62 5.75
C TYR A 90 -21.29 -28.53 4.88
N PHE A 91 -20.67 -29.38 4.02
CA PHE A 91 -21.36 -30.25 3.10
C PHE A 91 -20.97 -31.69 3.35
N ARG A 92 -21.88 -32.46 3.96
CA ARG A 92 -21.68 -33.89 4.29
C ARG A 92 -21.76 -34.85 3.05
N PHE A 93 -21.86 -34.30 1.85
CA PHE A 93 -22.02 -35.10 0.62
C PHE A 93 -20.69 -35.58 0.04
N PHE A 94 -19.56 -35.15 0.59
CA PHE A 94 -18.24 -35.58 0.14
C PHE A 94 -17.77 -36.75 1.02
N GLU A 95 -17.45 -37.90 0.41
CA GLU A 95 -16.86 -39.07 1.09
C GLU A 95 -15.50 -38.69 1.72
N ASP A 96 -14.74 -37.80 1.04
CA ASP A 96 -13.50 -37.24 1.53
C ASP A 96 -13.61 -35.70 1.61
N ASN A 97 -13.82 -35.22 2.81
CA ASN A 97 -13.96 -33.77 3.09
C ASN A 97 -12.74 -32.95 2.67
N SER A 98 -11.54 -33.56 2.64
CA SER A 98 -10.30 -32.88 2.27
C SER A 98 -10.27 -32.49 0.78
N ARG A 99 -11.01 -33.19 -0.07
CA ARG A 99 -11.09 -32.95 -1.52
C ARG A 99 -12.10 -31.86 -1.91
N ALA A 100 -12.94 -31.40 -0.98
CA ALA A 100 -13.92 -30.35 -1.25
C ALA A 100 -13.30 -28.96 -1.44
N GLY A 101 -12.05 -28.76 -0.99
CA GLY A 101 -11.33 -27.48 -1.12
C GLY A 101 -11.76 -26.44 -0.10
N TYR A 102 -11.33 -25.18 -0.37
CA TYR A 102 -11.55 -24.06 0.51
C TYR A 102 -12.23 -22.90 -0.23
N LEU A 103 -13.18 -22.26 0.43
CA LEU A 103 -13.78 -21.00 -0.01
C LEU A 103 -13.16 -19.84 0.78
N LYS A 104 -12.56 -18.89 0.09
CA LYS A 104 -12.02 -17.66 0.70
C LYS A 104 -13.09 -16.57 0.75
N VAL A 105 -13.59 -16.31 1.95
CA VAL A 105 -14.72 -15.39 2.17
C VAL A 105 -14.25 -14.11 2.87
N THR A 106 -14.72 -12.96 2.42
CA THR A 106 -14.57 -11.68 3.14
C THR A 106 -15.55 -11.67 4.31
N ILE A 107 -15.03 -11.54 5.53
CA ILE A 107 -15.81 -11.60 6.77
C ILE A 107 -15.88 -10.24 7.50
N GLN A 108 -14.94 -9.35 7.25
CA GLN A 108 -14.87 -8.03 7.92
C GLN A 108 -14.18 -7.02 7.00
N LYS A 109 -14.42 -5.73 7.26
CA LYS A 109 -13.62 -4.62 6.73
C LYS A 109 -12.80 -4.00 7.85
N PHE A 110 -11.61 -3.51 7.51
CA PHE A 110 -10.83 -2.73 8.45
C PHE A 110 -10.67 -1.28 7.97
N TYR A 111 -10.47 -0.39 8.93
CA TYR A 111 -10.39 1.04 8.72
C TYR A 111 -9.22 1.61 9.51
N ARG A 112 -8.65 2.65 8.99
CA ARG A 112 -7.69 3.48 9.70
C ARG A 112 -8.32 4.04 10.98
N VAL A 113 -7.49 4.45 11.91
CA VAL A 113 -7.96 5.08 13.15
C VAL A 113 -8.61 6.44 12.90
N SER A 114 -8.29 7.11 11.80
CA SER A 114 -8.98 8.29 11.29
C SER A 114 -10.41 8.02 10.79
N GLY A 115 -10.76 6.76 10.56
CA GLY A 115 -12.08 6.33 10.07
C GLY A 115 -12.13 6.03 8.56
N SER A 116 -11.10 6.32 7.80
CA SER A 116 -11.04 6.01 6.37
C SER A 116 -10.71 4.53 6.14
N SER A 117 -11.37 3.88 5.19
CA SER A 117 -10.95 2.56 4.71
C SER A 117 -9.68 2.69 3.86
N THR A 118 -8.84 1.66 3.84
CA THR A 118 -7.77 1.53 2.83
C THR A 118 -8.29 0.93 1.53
N GLN A 119 -9.51 0.40 1.51
CA GLN A 119 -10.10 -0.29 0.36
C GLN A 119 -10.03 0.56 -0.91
N LYS A 120 -9.49 0.03 -2.00
CA LYS A 120 -9.22 0.67 -3.29
C LYS A 120 -8.19 1.80 -3.27
N LEU A 121 -8.19 2.65 -2.27
CA LEU A 121 -7.35 3.86 -2.24
C LEU A 121 -5.97 3.64 -1.63
N GLY A 122 -5.83 2.63 -0.77
CA GLY A 122 -4.60 2.40 -0.03
C GLY A 122 -4.27 3.51 0.98
N VAL A 123 -3.03 3.53 1.42
CA VAL A 123 -2.42 4.64 2.14
C VAL A 123 -1.69 5.50 1.11
N GLN A 124 -2.05 6.76 1.04
CA GLN A 124 -1.36 7.72 0.19
C GLN A 124 -0.17 8.30 0.95
N PRO A 125 1.05 8.19 0.42
CA PRO A 125 2.25 8.73 1.08
C PRO A 125 2.21 10.25 1.23
N ASP A 126 2.91 10.73 2.24
CA ASP A 126 3.13 12.18 2.45
C ASP A 126 4.08 12.76 1.39
N ILE A 127 5.00 11.92 0.91
CA ILE A 127 5.98 12.23 -0.13
C ILE A 127 5.94 11.11 -1.17
N VAL A 128 5.53 11.45 -2.38
CA VAL A 128 5.49 10.52 -3.50
C VAL A 128 6.82 10.55 -4.24
N LEU A 129 7.37 9.36 -4.51
CA LEU A 129 8.54 9.16 -5.36
C LEU A 129 8.12 8.60 -6.71
N PRO A 130 8.77 8.99 -7.81
CA PRO A 130 8.55 8.33 -9.10
C PRO A 130 8.84 6.83 -9.01
N SER A 131 7.91 6.00 -9.49
CA SER A 131 8.06 4.55 -9.46
C SER A 131 7.50 3.89 -10.72
N LEU A 132 8.18 2.84 -11.20
CA LEU A 132 7.71 2.05 -12.34
C LEU A 132 6.38 1.36 -12.07
N THR A 133 6.10 1.03 -10.82
CA THR A 133 4.84 0.41 -10.41
C THR A 133 3.63 1.32 -10.64
N ASP A 134 3.83 2.66 -10.70
CA ASP A 134 2.77 3.63 -11.02
C ASP A 134 2.32 3.57 -12.49
N ALA A 135 3.09 2.92 -13.35
CA ALA A 135 2.69 2.61 -14.72
C ALA A 135 1.86 1.32 -14.83
N LEU A 136 1.77 0.53 -13.77
CA LEU A 136 1.13 -0.77 -13.76
C LEU A 136 -0.21 -0.71 -13.01
N GLU A 137 -1.16 -1.52 -13.44
CA GLU A 137 -2.45 -1.70 -12.79
C GLU A 137 -2.31 -2.65 -11.57
N ILE A 138 -1.58 -2.21 -10.56
CA ILE A 138 -1.37 -2.92 -9.30
C ILE A 138 -2.24 -2.29 -8.22
N GLY A 139 -3.07 -3.09 -7.56
CA GLY A 139 -3.91 -2.66 -6.45
C GLY A 139 -5.30 -3.27 -6.44
N GLU A 140 -5.98 -3.13 -5.33
CA GLU A 140 -7.34 -3.65 -5.12
C GLU A 140 -8.34 -3.04 -6.10
N ALA A 141 -8.14 -1.78 -6.52
CA ALA A 141 -9.00 -1.09 -7.46
C ALA A 141 -9.06 -1.75 -8.85
N TYR A 142 -8.04 -2.51 -9.22
CA TYR A 142 -7.93 -3.20 -10.51
C TYR A 142 -8.45 -4.65 -10.48
N LEU A 143 -8.85 -5.14 -9.31
CA LEU A 143 -9.48 -6.46 -9.21
C LEU A 143 -10.87 -6.48 -9.84
N LYS A 144 -11.33 -7.66 -10.20
CA LYS A 144 -12.60 -7.87 -10.91
C LYS A 144 -13.78 -7.65 -9.97
N HIS A 145 -14.21 -7.04 -9.26
CA HIS A 145 -15.31 -6.75 -8.32
C HIS A 145 -14.80 -6.38 -6.93
N PRO A 146 -13.99 -5.32 -6.81
CA PRO A 146 -13.52 -4.87 -5.52
C PRO A 146 -14.68 -4.22 -4.74
N LEU A 147 -14.70 -4.39 -3.44
CA LEU A 147 -15.63 -3.67 -2.58
C LEU A 147 -15.31 -2.16 -2.62
N ASP A 148 -16.35 -1.35 -2.45
CA ASP A 148 -16.17 0.10 -2.45
C ASP A 148 -15.47 0.61 -1.19
N HIS A 149 -14.74 1.73 -1.38
CA HIS A 149 -14.24 2.54 -0.29
C HIS A 149 -15.41 3.14 0.50
N ASP A 150 -15.30 3.16 1.80
CA ASP A 150 -16.25 3.80 2.70
C ASP A 150 -15.56 4.40 3.94
N LEU A 151 -16.32 5.12 4.73
CA LEU A 151 -15.86 5.84 5.92
C LEU A 151 -16.66 5.40 7.14
N ILE A 152 -16.00 5.38 8.28
CA ILE A 152 -16.63 5.28 9.59
C ILE A 152 -16.16 6.44 10.48
N ARG A 153 -16.69 6.55 11.68
CA ARG A 153 -16.23 7.55 12.65
C ARG A 153 -14.79 7.27 13.06
N LYS A 154 -13.99 8.33 13.24
CA LYS A 154 -12.65 8.20 13.81
C LYS A 154 -12.68 7.53 15.18
N ALA A 155 -11.65 6.79 15.51
CA ALA A 155 -11.52 6.18 16.83
C ALA A 155 -11.49 7.25 17.93
N PRO A 156 -12.31 7.13 18.99
CA PRO A 156 -12.47 8.18 20.01
C PRO A 156 -11.18 8.50 20.75
N ASP A 157 -10.30 7.50 20.91
CA ASP A 157 -9.04 7.63 21.66
C ASP A 157 -7.83 7.94 20.77
N LEU A 158 -8.05 8.30 19.51
CA LEU A 158 -6.99 8.80 18.64
C LEU A 158 -6.48 10.15 19.16
N ARG A 159 -5.19 10.22 19.46
CA ARG A 159 -4.48 11.43 19.93
C ARG A 159 -3.23 11.65 19.06
N PRO A 160 -3.35 12.34 17.91
CA PRO A 160 -2.23 12.61 17.04
C PRO A 160 -1.20 13.53 17.71
N LEU A 161 0.06 13.36 17.35
CA LEU A 161 1.13 14.30 17.67
C LEU A 161 1.00 15.58 16.82
N ASP A 162 1.74 16.64 17.18
CA ASP A 162 1.79 17.84 16.36
C ASP A 162 2.49 17.54 15.01
N GLN A 163 1.76 17.76 13.93
CA GLN A 163 2.25 17.51 12.57
C GLN A 163 3.45 18.40 12.19
N LYS A 164 3.63 19.55 12.85
CA LYS A 164 4.77 20.45 12.59
C LYS A 164 6.12 19.74 12.75
N GLY A 165 6.21 18.78 13.68
CA GLY A 165 7.42 17.98 13.89
C GLY A 165 7.80 17.07 12.72
N LEU A 166 6.93 16.86 11.75
CA LEU A 166 7.21 16.07 10.54
C LEU A 166 7.87 16.88 9.42
N PHE A 167 7.89 18.22 9.49
CA PHE A 167 8.49 19.12 8.50
C PHE A 167 8.03 18.87 7.06
N LEU A 168 6.80 18.39 6.84
CA LEU A 168 6.30 17.94 5.54
C LEU A 168 6.45 18.99 4.41
N PRO A 169 6.15 20.30 4.61
CA PRO A 169 6.31 21.28 3.54
C PRO A 169 7.74 21.34 3.01
N VAL A 170 8.72 21.42 3.90
CA VAL A 170 10.15 21.48 3.54
C VAL A 170 10.62 20.19 2.90
N LEU A 171 10.15 19.03 3.40
CA LEU A 171 10.51 17.73 2.84
C LEU A 171 9.94 17.54 1.43
N ARG A 172 8.71 18.01 1.16
CA ARG A 172 8.10 17.99 -0.18
C ARG A 172 8.87 18.84 -1.17
N GLU A 173 9.17 20.08 -0.80
CA GLU A 173 9.97 21.00 -1.63
C GLU A 173 11.33 20.38 -1.98
N ARG A 174 12.08 19.91 -0.99
CA ARG A 174 13.38 19.24 -1.21
C ARG A 174 13.27 17.98 -2.05
N ASN A 175 12.17 17.24 -1.94
CA ASN A 175 11.93 16.07 -2.75
C ASN A 175 11.69 16.43 -4.22
N GLU A 176 10.88 17.46 -4.48
CA GLU A 176 10.64 17.95 -5.84
C GLU A 176 11.93 18.40 -6.51
N ASP A 177 12.79 19.13 -5.79
CA ASP A 177 14.09 19.56 -6.30
C ASP A 177 15.02 18.38 -6.58
N ARG A 178 15.04 17.41 -5.69
CA ARG A 178 15.81 16.16 -5.86
C ARG A 178 15.36 15.36 -7.07
N VAL A 179 14.05 15.18 -7.23
CA VAL A 179 13.48 14.44 -8.37
C VAL A 179 13.85 15.11 -9.69
N LYS A 180 13.89 16.46 -9.73
CA LYS A 180 14.30 17.21 -10.91
C LYS A 180 15.81 17.15 -11.16
N ALA A 181 16.63 17.13 -10.11
CA ALA A 181 18.09 17.28 -10.22
C ALA A 181 18.82 15.94 -10.40
N VAL A 182 18.30 14.85 -9.83
CA VAL A 182 18.99 13.55 -9.81
C VAL A 182 18.60 12.73 -11.04
N LYS A 183 19.60 12.34 -11.83
CA LYS A 183 19.45 11.58 -13.08
C LYS A 183 18.66 10.28 -12.90
N ASP A 184 18.89 9.55 -11.82
CA ASP A 184 18.19 8.28 -11.56
C ASP A 184 16.68 8.47 -11.52
N PHE A 185 16.17 9.54 -10.89
CA PHE A 185 14.75 9.84 -10.89
C PHE A 185 14.23 10.24 -12.28
N GLN A 186 15.03 10.99 -13.05
CA GLN A 186 14.67 11.33 -14.43
C GLN A 186 14.54 10.06 -15.28
N TYR A 187 15.46 9.10 -15.14
CA TYR A 187 15.39 7.82 -15.82
C TYR A 187 14.15 6.99 -15.44
N ILE A 188 13.77 7.00 -14.15
CA ILE A 188 12.55 6.34 -13.70
C ILE A 188 11.32 7.00 -14.35
N VAL A 189 11.24 8.34 -14.38
CA VAL A 189 10.12 9.06 -15.01
C VAL A 189 10.04 8.72 -16.52
N GLU A 190 11.15 8.72 -17.25
CA GLU A 190 11.18 8.31 -18.65
C GLU A 190 10.68 6.86 -18.84
N ASP A 191 11.09 5.96 -17.97
CA ASP A 191 10.68 4.55 -18.04
C ASP A 191 9.22 4.35 -17.69
N VAL A 192 8.67 5.13 -16.75
CA VAL A 192 7.23 5.19 -16.45
C VAL A 192 6.44 5.62 -17.69
N ASP A 193 6.84 6.72 -18.35
CA ASP A 193 6.13 7.24 -19.53
C ASP A 193 6.20 6.27 -20.71
N ARG A 194 7.35 5.64 -20.92
CA ARG A 194 7.52 4.60 -21.93
C ARG A 194 6.64 3.38 -21.64
N THR A 195 6.60 2.95 -20.38
CA THR A 195 5.79 1.81 -19.97
C THR A 195 4.31 2.11 -20.15
N LYS A 196 3.84 3.28 -19.73
CA LYS A 196 2.45 3.74 -19.97
C LYS A 196 2.09 3.75 -21.46
N SER A 197 2.99 4.31 -22.29
CA SER A 197 2.79 4.35 -23.75
C SER A 197 2.70 2.96 -24.35
N ARG A 198 3.53 2.03 -23.90
CA ARG A 198 3.55 0.63 -24.36
C ARG A 198 2.27 -0.11 -23.94
N ILE A 199 1.83 0.06 -22.70
CA ILE A 199 0.58 -0.55 -22.20
C ILE A 199 -0.62 0.01 -22.98
N LYS A 200 -0.67 1.35 -23.17
CA LYS A 200 -1.75 2.00 -23.94
C LYS A 200 -1.78 1.52 -25.38
N GLY A 201 -0.63 1.29 -26.00
CA GLY A 201 -0.55 0.77 -27.36
C GLY A 201 -1.04 -0.68 -27.48
N ASN A 202 -1.02 -1.44 -26.40
CA ASN A 202 -1.47 -2.82 -26.28
C ASN A 202 -1.13 -3.73 -27.47
N ALA A 203 0.04 -3.48 -28.09
CA ALA A 203 0.50 -4.17 -29.28
C ALA A 203 2.00 -4.40 -29.24
N VAL A 204 2.43 -5.58 -29.67
CA VAL A 204 3.82 -5.94 -29.81
C VAL A 204 4.05 -6.38 -31.25
N SER A 205 5.10 -5.84 -31.90
CA SER A 205 5.46 -6.23 -33.24
C SER A 205 5.95 -7.67 -33.27
N LEU A 206 5.41 -8.49 -34.17
CA LEU A 206 5.93 -9.83 -34.49
C LEU A 206 7.05 -9.79 -35.53
N ASN A 207 7.34 -8.62 -36.10
CA ASN A 207 8.45 -8.47 -37.06
C ASN A 207 9.79 -8.57 -36.33
N ARG A 208 10.62 -9.54 -36.74
CA ARG A 208 11.90 -9.83 -36.11
C ARG A 208 12.85 -8.61 -36.12
N GLY A 209 12.99 -7.91 -37.27
CA GLY A 209 13.85 -6.75 -37.35
C GLY A 209 13.45 -5.61 -36.42
N LYS A 210 12.14 -5.34 -36.30
CA LYS A 210 11.64 -4.35 -35.32
C LYS A 210 11.97 -4.75 -33.88
N ARG A 211 11.81 -6.03 -33.53
CA ARG A 211 12.13 -6.54 -32.18
C ARG A 211 13.64 -6.46 -31.88
N GLU A 212 14.46 -6.78 -32.84
CA GLU A 212 15.94 -6.67 -32.70
C GLU A 212 16.36 -5.21 -32.50
N THR A 213 15.76 -4.27 -33.24
CA THR A 213 16.01 -2.82 -33.08
C THR A 213 15.57 -2.35 -31.66
N GLU A 214 14.37 -2.72 -31.21
CA GLU A 214 13.87 -2.37 -29.86
C GLU A 214 14.79 -2.90 -28.76
N LEU A 215 15.31 -4.13 -28.90
CA LEU A 215 16.23 -4.74 -27.96
C LEU A 215 17.57 -3.98 -27.94
N ALA A 216 18.14 -3.71 -29.11
CA ALA A 216 19.40 -2.99 -29.24
C ALA A 216 19.33 -1.59 -28.63
N GLU A 217 18.23 -0.87 -28.86
CA GLU A 217 17.98 0.43 -28.22
C GLU A 217 17.86 0.33 -26.69
N SER A 218 17.18 -0.70 -26.20
CA SER A 218 17.04 -0.94 -24.75
C SER A 218 18.39 -1.23 -24.09
N GLU A 219 19.22 -2.07 -24.74
CA GLU A 219 20.57 -2.36 -24.27
C GLU A 219 21.50 -1.13 -24.33
N LYS A 220 21.41 -0.34 -25.38
CA LYS A 220 22.17 0.90 -25.49
C LYS A 220 21.84 1.84 -24.34
N ARG A 221 20.54 2.07 -24.05
CA ARG A 221 20.11 2.90 -22.91
C ARG A 221 20.65 2.39 -21.58
N ARG A 222 20.53 1.07 -21.33
CA ARG A 222 21.05 0.46 -20.10
C ARG A 222 22.57 0.67 -19.96
N LYS A 223 23.32 0.49 -21.04
CA LYS A 223 24.78 0.71 -21.03
C LYS A 223 25.13 2.17 -20.76
N THR A 224 24.42 3.12 -21.38
CA THR A 224 24.64 4.56 -21.15
C THR A 224 24.37 4.93 -19.69
N ARG A 225 23.23 4.52 -19.16
CA ARG A 225 22.86 4.81 -17.75
C ARG A 225 23.80 4.18 -16.72
N ASN A 226 24.37 3.01 -17.01
CA ASN A 226 25.36 2.35 -16.15
C ASN A 226 26.75 2.99 -16.21
N ALA A 227 27.04 3.79 -17.24
CA ALA A 227 28.33 4.47 -17.42
C ALA A 227 28.33 5.91 -16.84
N GLU A 228 27.18 6.46 -16.51
CA GLU A 228 26.97 7.79 -15.90
C GLU A 228 26.90 7.74 -14.38
#